data_2368a6146f8f5fa1f7fb7bfbc79a8321
#
_entry.id   2368a6146f8f5fa1f7fb7bfbc79a8321
#
_cell.length_a   1.000
_cell.length_b   1.000
_cell.length_c   1.000
_cell.angle_alpha   90.00
_cell.angle_beta   90.00
_cell.angle_gamma   90.00
#
_symmetry.space_group_name_H-M   'P 1'
#
loop_
_entity.id
_entity.type
_entity.pdbx_description
1 polymer ?
#
loop_
_entity_poly.entity_id
_entity_poly.type
_entity_poly.pdbx_seq_one_letter_code
_entity_poly.pdbx_strand_id
1 'polypeptide(L)'
;MQDSRTMTWKHCLIAAGLLAASSAACDDDGSTMPTGQTVVIYQDTNYRGDSRVLIGNTPDLDDLPGCGGAGADWDDCISSIRIPSGWEITVFEHDQYSGTSATFSADVPDLHAQMGPCGNDWDDCISAIQVRQK
;
A
#
# COMPACT_ATOMS: atom_id res chain seq x y z
N MET A 1 24.57 -4.38 -20.67
CA MET A 1 23.94 -4.03 -20.11
C MET A 1 23.50 -3.66 -19.58
N GLN A 2 23.45 -4.05 -19.77
CA GLN A 2 22.82 -3.64 -19.11
C GLN A 2 22.38 -3.77 -18.41
N ASP A 3 22.59 -4.42 -18.85
CA ASP A 3 22.02 -4.35 -18.05
C ASP A 3 21.77 -4.57 -17.38
N SER A 4 21.91 -5.14 -17.54
CA SER A 4 21.36 -5.14 -16.72
C SER A 4 21.17 -5.28 -16.05
N ARG A 5 21.37 -5.70 -16.15
CA ARG A 5 20.93 -5.57 -15.46
C ARG A 5 20.59 -5.38 -14.83
N THR A 6 20.92 -5.67 -15.38
CA THR A 6 20.47 -5.26 -14.83
C THR A 6 20.06 -4.89 -14.68
N MET A 7 20.20 -5.09 -14.91
CA MET A 7 19.69 -4.60 -14.67
C MET A 7 19.21 -4.18 -14.42
N THR A 8 19.45 -4.30 -14.71
CA THR A 8 18.91 -3.77 -14.48
C THR A 8 18.69 -3.00 -14.77
N TRP A 9 19.00 -3.03 -15.20
CA TRP A 9 18.74 -2.29 -15.37
C TRP A 9 18.11 -1.72 -15.59
N LYS A 10 17.98 -1.60 -15.53
CA LYS A 10 17.34 -1.16 -15.71
C LYS A 10 17.03 -0.45 -16.29
N HIS A 11 16.91 -0.51 -16.71
CA HIS A 11 16.46 0.01 -17.31
C HIS A 11 15.75 0.79 -17.80
N CYS A 12 15.56 0.70 -17.76
CA CYS A 12 14.83 1.62 -18.29
C CYS A 12 15.27 2.14 -19.53
N LEU A 13 15.48 2.24 -19.93
CA LEU A 13 15.69 2.70 -20.75
C LEU A 13 15.52 3.12 -21.56
N ILE A 14 15.50 3.18 -22.03
CA ILE A 14 15.21 3.69 -22.65
C ILE A 14 15.24 4.00 -23.58
N ALA A 15 15.11 3.55 -23.99
CA ALA A 15 14.99 3.84 -24.77
C ALA A 15 14.67 4.74 -25.57
N ALA A 16 14.92 4.78 -26.02
CA ALA A 16 14.62 5.51 -26.62
C ALA A 16 13.89 6.44 -26.71
N GLY A 17 14.05 6.81 -26.50
CA GLY A 17 13.49 7.73 -26.42
C GLY A 17 12.40 8.10 -26.93
N LEU A 18 11.84 7.72 -27.18
CA LEU A 18 10.86 8.10 -27.58
C LEU A 18 9.98 8.19 -26.79
N LEU A 19 9.72 8.15 -26.44
CA LEU A 19 8.81 8.28 -25.86
C LEU A 19 8.86 8.33 -24.61
N ALA A 20 8.91 9.04 -24.25
CA ALA A 20 8.92 9.36 -22.98
C ALA A 20 8.14 8.61 -22.11
N ALA A 21 7.15 8.18 -22.53
CA ALA A 21 6.28 7.46 -21.66
C ALA A 21 6.95 6.31 -21.04
N SER A 22 7.91 5.80 -21.67
CA SER A 22 8.51 4.62 -21.11
C SER A 22 9.37 4.90 -19.92
N SER A 23 9.64 6.14 -19.63
CA SER A 23 10.46 6.37 -18.48
C SER A 23 9.79 5.85 -17.21
N ALA A 24 8.50 5.82 -17.18
CA ALA A 24 7.83 5.28 -16.02
C ALA A 24 8.12 3.80 -15.83
N ALA A 25 8.38 3.10 -16.89
CA ALA A 25 8.64 1.68 -16.79
C ALA A 25 9.99 1.37 -16.17
N CYS A 26 10.87 2.34 -16.07
CA CYS A 26 12.18 2.10 -15.49
C CYS A 26 12.16 2.06 -13.98
N ASP A 27 11.07 2.50 -13.38
CA ASP A 27 10.93 2.51 -11.93
C ASP A 27 9.99 1.38 -11.56
N ASP A 28 10.54 0.24 -11.29
CA ASP A 28 9.70 -0.93 -11.07
C ASP A 28 10.09 -1.70 -9.83
N ASP A 29 10.56 -1.02 -8.82
CA ASP A 29 10.84 -1.70 -7.57
C ASP A 29 9.57 -2.12 -6.83
N GLY A 30 8.40 -1.73 -7.33
CA GLY A 30 7.13 -2.13 -6.74
C GLY A 30 6.73 -1.33 -5.52
N SER A 31 7.51 -0.35 -5.13
CA SER A 31 7.26 0.39 -3.91
C SER A 31 6.47 1.69 -4.12
N THR A 32 6.28 2.10 -5.37
CA THR A 32 5.51 3.30 -5.70
C THR A 32 4.57 2.98 -6.84
N MET A 33 3.32 3.31 -6.68
CA MET A 33 2.29 2.98 -7.65
C MET A 33 2.22 4.02 -8.76
N PRO A 34 1.96 3.59 -10.00
CA PRO A 34 1.79 4.54 -11.10
C PRO A 34 0.61 5.48 -10.88
N THR A 35 0.64 6.59 -11.60
CA THR A 35 -0.46 7.54 -11.56
C THR A 35 -1.78 6.83 -11.90
N GLY A 36 -2.79 7.07 -11.10
CA GLY A 36 -4.11 6.48 -11.31
C GLY A 36 -4.32 5.15 -10.64
N GLN A 37 -3.30 4.57 -10.06
CA GLN A 37 -3.45 3.33 -9.30
C GLN A 37 -3.07 3.61 -7.85
N THR A 38 -4.00 3.41 -6.96
CA THR A 38 -3.80 3.73 -5.55
C THR A 38 -4.48 2.70 -4.66
N VAL A 39 -3.89 2.48 -3.51
CA VAL A 39 -4.57 1.81 -2.42
C VAL A 39 -5.34 2.88 -1.64
N VAL A 40 -6.56 2.58 -1.23
CA VAL A 40 -7.34 3.51 -0.40
C VAL A 40 -7.71 2.81 0.89
N ILE A 41 -7.37 3.42 2.00
CA ILE A 41 -7.72 2.91 3.32
C ILE A 41 -8.88 3.72 3.87
N TYR A 42 -9.74 3.05 4.64
CA TYR A 42 -10.98 3.64 5.16
C TYR A 42 -11.13 3.38 6.64
N GLN A 43 -11.70 4.36 7.33
CA GLN A 43 -11.94 4.28 8.76
C GLN A 43 -12.97 3.22 9.12
N ASP A 44 -14.02 3.11 8.32
CA ASP A 44 -15.14 2.21 8.62
C ASP A 44 -15.20 1.05 7.64
N THR A 45 -15.94 0.02 7.97
CA THR A 45 -16.19 -1.09 7.07
C THR A 45 -16.95 -0.65 5.82
N ASN A 46 -16.87 -1.45 4.78
CA ASN A 46 -17.58 -1.21 3.53
C ASN A 46 -17.20 0.12 2.89
N TYR A 47 -15.93 0.50 3.03
CA TYR A 47 -15.31 1.65 2.35
C TYR A 47 -16.01 2.97 2.73
N ARG A 48 -16.27 3.15 4.02
CA ARG A 48 -16.94 4.35 4.53
C ARG A 48 -16.09 5.04 5.57
N GLY A 49 -16.55 6.22 5.98
CA GLY A 49 -15.83 7.06 6.93
C GLY A 49 -14.71 7.83 6.26
N ASP A 50 -13.77 8.31 7.05
CA ASP A 50 -12.59 8.97 6.51
C ASP A 50 -11.80 8.03 5.64
N SER A 51 -11.11 8.58 4.67
CA SER A 51 -10.30 7.77 3.76
C SER A 51 -8.98 8.44 3.46
N ARG A 52 -8.00 7.64 3.07
CA ARG A 52 -6.67 8.11 2.70
C ARG A 52 -6.13 7.30 1.54
N VAL A 53 -5.55 8.01 0.58
CA VAL A 53 -4.92 7.40 -0.59
C VAL A 53 -3.46 7.11 -0.27
N LEU A 54 -3.00 5.90 -0.57
CA LEU A 54 -1.60 5.52 -0.46
C LEU A 54 -1.08 5.22 -1.86
N ILE A 55 0.06 5.81 -2.19
CA ILE A 55 0.68 5.61 -3.51
C ILE A 55 1.97 4.81 -3.41
N GLY A 56 2.33 4.34 -2.24
CA GLY A 56 3.57 3.58 -2.05
C GLY A 56 3.62 3.00 -0.66
N ASN A 57 4.79 2.49 -0.33
CA ASN A 57 5.05 1.92 0.99
C ASN A 57 4.88 2.97 2.08
N THR A 58 4.27 2.56 3.17
CA THR A 58 3.99 3.44 4.30
C THR A 58 4.50 2.75 5.56
N PRO A 59 5.72 3.08 6.01
CA PRO A 59 6.32 2.40 7.14
C PRO A 59 5.71 2.76 8.49
N ASP A 60 4.99 3.88 8.56
CA ASP A 60 4.47 4.38 9.82
C ASP A 60 3.19 5.15 9.58
N LEU A 61 2.07 4.57 9.96
CA LEU A 61 0.76 5.21 9.77
C LEU A 61 0.51 6.32 10.79
N ASP A 62 1.28 6.35 11.90
CA ASP A 62 1.27 7.49 12.81
C ASP A 62 1.60 8.81 12.12
N ASP A 63 2.41 8.74 11.08
CA ASP A 63 2.81 9.95 10.34
C ASP A 63 1.71 10.46 9.40
N LEU A 64 0.62 9.72 9.25
CA LEU A 64 -0.47 10.11 8.35
C LEU A 64 -1.66 10.63 9.16
N PRO A 65 -1.95 11.92 9.12
CA PRO A 65 -3.08 12.45 9.86
C PRO A 65 -4.41 12.19 9.15
N GLY A 66 -5.49 12.27 9.90
CA GLY A 66 -6.82 12.39 9.35
C GLY A 66 -7.80 11.27 9.61
N CYS A 67 -7.45 10.26 10.37
CA CYS A 67 -8.42 9.23 10.68
C CYS A 67 -9.14 9.57 11.98
N GLY A 68 -10.41 9.87 11.88
CA GLY A 68 -11.19 10.16 13.08
C GLY A 68 -11.15 11.61 13.53
N GLY A 69 -10.63 12.50 12.71
CA GLY A 69 -10.70 13.92 13.01
C GLY A 69 -9.35 14.58 13.19
N ALA A 70 -9.40 15.84 13.59
CA ALA A 70 -8.20 16.64 13.73
C ALA A 70 -7.31 16.09 14.85
N GLY A 71 -6.02 15.94 14.54
CA GLY A 71 -5.04 15.48 15.51
C GLY A 71 -4.96 13.97 15.64
N ALA A 72 -5.82 13.24 14.95
CA ALA A 72 -5.76 11.79 14.90
C ALA A 72 -4.99 11.35 13.65
N ASP A 73 -4.50 10.13 13.68
CA ASP A 73 -3.71 9.57 12.59
C ASP A 73 -4.29 8.24 12.13
N TRP A 74 -3.62 7.59 11.20
CA TRP A 74 -4.12 6.34 10.61
C TRP A 74 -3.61 5.09 11.31
N ASP A 75 -2.78 5.22 12.32
CA ASP A 75 -2.31 4.08 13.08
C ASP A 75 -3.49 3.45 13.83
N ASP A 76 -3.64 2.14 13.68
CA ASP A 76 -4.72 1.37 14.32
C ASP A 76 -6.11 1.93 14.06
N CYS A 77 -6.35 2.41 12.83
CA CYS A 77 -7.61 3.08 12.53
C CYS A 77 -8.31 2.54 11.28
N ILE A 78 -7.78 1.52 10.64
CA ILE A 78 -8.28 1.06 9.34
C ILE A 78 -9.25 -0.11 9.51
N SER A 79 -10.40 -0.03 8.85
CA SER A 79 -11.41 -1.10 8.89
C SER A 79 -11.74 -1.68 7.52
N SER A 80 -11.40 -0.99 6.42
CA SER A 80 -11.56 -1.54 5.08
C SER A 80 -10.54 -0.92 4.13
N ILE A 81 -10.24 -1.64 3.03
CA ILE A 81 -9.17 -1.26 2.11
C ILE A 81 -9.57 -1.61 0.68
N ARG A 82 -9.35 -0.67 -0.25
CA ARG A 82 -9.48 -0.96 -1.67
C ARG A 82 -8.10 -1.11 -2.28
N ILE A 83 -7.95 -2.18 -3.06
CA ILE A 83 -6.68 -2.54 -3.69
C ILE A 83 -6.91 -2.65 -5.19
N PRO A 84 -6.17 -1.88 -6.02
CA PRO A 84 -6.41 -1.95 -7.46
C PRO A 84 -5.95 -3.28 -8.04
N SER A 85 -6.55 -3.63 -9.16
CA SER A 85 -6.21 -4.86 -9.88
C SER A 85 -4.72 -4.86 -10.23
N GLY A 86 -4.08 -6.00 -10.08
CA GLY A 86 -2.65 -6.15 -10.37
C GLY A 86 -1.73 -5.80 -9.22
N TRP A 87 -2.29 -5.42 -8.08
CA TRP A 87 -1.50 -5.06 -6.89
C TRP A 87 -1.89 -5.91 -5.70
N GLU A 88 -0.97 -6.01 -4.76
CA GLU A 88 -1.24 -6.61 -3.46
C GLU A 88 -0.58 -5.76 -2.40
N ILE A 89 -1.09 -5.87 -1.18
CA ILE A 89 -0.50 -5.18 -0.03
C ILE A 89 -0.17 -6.18 1.05
N THR A 90 0.84 -5.86 1.85
CA THR A 90 1.11 -6.56 3.09
C THR A 90 0.92 -5.56 4.22
N VAL A 91 0.07 -5.91 5.16
CA VAL A 91 -0.19 -5.08 6.33
C VAL A 91 0.58 -5.64 7.52
N PHE A 92 0.99 -4.76 8.42
CA PHE A 92 1.81 -5.12 9.57
C PHE A 92 1.20 -4.57 10.85
N GLU A 93 1.30 -5.38 11.90
CA GLU A 93 0.80 -5.03 13.22
C GLU A 93 1.52 -3.84 13.83
N HIS A 94 2.81 -3.70 13.54
CA HIS A 94 3.64 -2.64 14.11
C HIS A 94 4.29 -1.82 13.00
N ASP A 95 4.76 -0.63 13.37
CA ASP A 95 5.44 0.25 12.43
C ASP A 95 6.75 -0.38 11.93
N GLN A 96 7.34 0.24 10.93
CA GLN A 96 8.58 -0.21 10.30
C GLN A 96 8.49 -1.66 9.81
N TYR A 97 7.30 -2.06 9.35
CA TYR A 97 7.04 -3.38 8.76
C TYR A 97 7.40 -4.52 9.71
N SER A 98 6.99 -4.41 10.97
CA SER A 98 7.32 -5.41 11.98
C SER A 98 6.06 -5.99 12.60
N GLY A 99 6.23 -7.04 13.39
CA GLY A 99 5.13 -7.75 14.00
C GLY A 99 4.45 -8.72 13.05
N THR A 100 3.24 -9.12 13.40
CA THR A 100 2.44 -10.02 12.57
C THR A 100 2.06 -9.33 11.26
N SER A 101 1.99 -10.08 10.17
CA SER A 101 1.65 -9.52 8.87
C SER A 101 0.66 -10.40 8.12
N ALA A 102 -0.05 -9.79 7.17
CA ALA A 102 -0.94 -10.49 6.27
C ALA A 102 -0.90 -9.80 4.90
N THR A 103 -1.12 -10.58 3.85
CA THR A 103 -1.10 -10.07 2.48
C THR A 103 -2.49 -10.18 1.87
N PHE A 104 -2.95 -9.10 1.27
CA PHE A 104 -4.24 -9.04 0.58
C PHE A 104 -4.03 -8.64 -0.88
N SER A 105 -4.71 -9.34 -1.79
CA SER A 105 -4.58 -9.10 -3.24
C SER A 105 -5.88 -8.60 -3.87
N ALA A 106 -6.86 -8.28 -3.07
CA ALA A 106 -8.15 -7.78 -3.55
C ALA A 106 -8.77 -6.91 -2.48
N ASP A 107 -9.78 -6.17 -2.82
CA ASP A 107 -10.49 -5.31 -1.88
C ASP A 107 -10.88 -6.07 -0.62
N VAL A 108 -10.75 -5.41 0.53
CA VAL A 108 -11.12 -5.97 1.83
C VAL A 108 -12.20 -5.08 2.42
N PRO A 109 -13.47 -5.46 2.33
CA PRO A 109 -14.57 -4.63 2.84
C PRO A 109 -14.68 -4.62 4.35
N ASP A 110 -14.11 -5.61 5.01
CA ASP A 110 -14.27 -5.75 6.47
C ASP A 110 -13.08 -6.47 7.07
N LEU A 111 -12.22 -5.71 7.74
CA LEU A 111 -11.04 -6.28 8.40
C LEU A 111 -11.40 -7.08 9.65
N HIS A 112 -12.60 -6.91 10.22
CA HIS A 112 -13.10 -7.79 11.29
C HIS A 112 -13.23 -9.24 10.81
N ALA A 113 -13.44 -9.44 9.51
CA ALA A 113 -13.60 -10.78 8.96
C ALA A 113 -12.26 -11.43 8.63
N GLN A 114 -11.16 -10.73 8.83
CA GLN A 114 -9.82 -11.23 8.52
C GLN A 114 -9.10 -11.58 9.81
N MET A 115 -8.76 -12.85 10.01
CA MET A 115 -8.07 -13.28 11.21
C MET A 115 -6.76 -12.53 11.38
N GLY A 116 -6.52 -12.01 12.56
CA GLY A 116 -5.35 -11.19 12.82
C GLY A 116 -4.99 -11.13 14.30
N PRO A 117 -3.99 -10.33 14.65
CA PRO A 117 -3.40 -10.33 15.99
C PRO A 117 -4.14 -9.49 17.01
N CYS A 118 -5.00 -8.58 16.59
CA CYS A 118 -5.64 -7.64 17.51
C CYS A 118 -7.07 -8.08 17.77
N GLY A 119 -7.30 -8.78 18.87
CA GLY A 119 -8.63 -9.24 19.19
C GLY A 119 -9.14 -10.33 18.27
N ASN A 120 -8.23 -11.03 17.59
CA ASN A 120 -8.48 -12.08 16.63
C ASN A 120 -8.77 -11.59 15.21
N ASP A 121 -8.62 -10.31 14.92
CA ASP A 121 -8.83 -9.80 13.57
C ASP A 121 -7.84 -8.68 13.26
N TRP A 122 -7.97 -8.08 12.09
CA TRP A 122 -7.11 -7.00 11.62
C TRP A 122 -7.76 -5.62 11.75
N ASP A 123 -8.97 -5.53 12.24
CA ASP A 123 -9.65 -4.26 12.39
C ASP A 123 -8.92 -3.39 13.42
N ASP A 124 -8.67 -2.13 13.05
CA ASP A 124 -7.98 -1.17 13.90
C ASP A 124 -6.65 -1.72 14.43
N CYS A 125 -5.88 -2.38 13.57
CA CYS A 125 -4.69 -3.12 14.00
C CYS A 125 -3.47 -2.88 13.13
N ILE A 126 -3.58 -2.05 12.11
CA ILE A 126 -2.52 -1.92 11.11
C ILE A 126 -1.72 -0.65 11.38
N SER A 127 -0.39 -0.80 11.47
CA SER A 127 0.52 0.31 11.70
C SER A 127 1.47 0.58 10.54
N ALA A 128 1.60 -0.35 9.59
CA ALA A 128 2.43 -0.17 8.39
C ALA A 128 1.86 -0.96 7.23
N ILE A 129 2.09 -0.49 6.00
CA ILE A 129 1.61 -1.14 4.79
C ILE A 129 2.69 -1.09 3.72
N GLN A 130 2.97 -2.24 3.11
CA GLN A 130 3.78 -2.32 1.91
C GLN A 130 2.89 -2.61 0.71
N VAL A 131 3.20 -1.99 -0.44
CA VAL A 131 2.49 -2.25 -1.68
C VAL A 131 3.43 -2.95 -2.65
N ARG A 132 2.89 -3.84 -3.46
CA ARG A 132 3.68 -4.59 -4.42
C ARG A 132 2.83 -4.92 -5.64
N GLN A 133 3.44 -4.80 -6.82
CA GLN A 133 2.80 -5.24 -8.05
C GLN A 133 2.86 -6.76 -8.13
N LYS A 134 1.74 -7.36 -8.51
CA LYS A 134 1.66 -8.82 -8.66
C LYS A 134 2.34 -9.31 -9.93
#